data_e1e3b84a14b75ea1184ca384e2e2e8e2
#
_entry.id   e1e3b84a14b75ea1184ca384e2e2e8e2
#
_cell.length_a   1.000
_cell.length_b   1.000
_cell.length_c   1.000
_cell.angle_alpha   90.00
_cell.angle_beta   90.00
_cell.angle_gamma   90.00
#
_symmetry.space_group_name_H-M   'P 1'
#
loop_
_entity.id
_entity.type
_entity.pdbx_description
1 polymer ?
#
loop_
_entity_poly.entity_id
_entity_poly.type
_entity_poly.pdbx_seq_one_letter_code
_entity_poly.pdbx_strand_id
1 'polypeptide(L)'
;MRIVKTGCLILLIFFSVLNCGKKSKLLEGNWRGVIIIQTNSLKNEVPFSFSVLSNQDNYTITITNAEEKIEVKEVVISNDSLIIKMPVFKDEIRAKILSPDSLIGEYIHFGSRSNYNMPFYAKGNVKDRFFIGEEKPQYNITGKWETSVQPGEKDEYKIIGIFEQQGTYIKGTFLSTSGDFRFLEGTVSGNKIFMSCVDGSHTLLFKADIKDSTTIENGILVGSPNWQEKWVAVKNPNAELPNPESEVTVRPGYHTIDIRLNDLNNNPLSLEDERYKGKVTILQVMGSWCPNCMDETRFFAQLYDNYKDRGFEIIGLCFESKDFLQSKQRIEKFKHDLQAKYEFLYAGEVGKNNVLTTLPFLTDFKGYPTTIYLDKKHSVRKVYTGFSGPGTGKYYDKLKSEIINFIEKLLREQ
;
A
#
# COMPACT_ATOMS: atom_id res chain seq x y z
N MET A 1 4.65 84.77 -41.92
CA MET A 1 4.28 83.43 -42.36
C MET A 1 4.57 82.46 -41.20
N ARG A 2 3.56 82.16 -40.38
CA ARG A 2 3.68 81.34 -39.19
C ARG A 2 3.15 79.88 -39.54
N ILE A 3 4.02 78.94 -39.42
CA ILE A 3 3.66 77.49 -39.62
C ILE A 3 3.24 76.93 -38.26
N VAL A 4 1.98 76.53 -38.14
CA VAL A 4 1.43 75.83 -36.99
C VAL A 4 1.71 74.33 -37.17
N LYS A 5 2.50 73.71 -36.26
CA LYS A 5 2.68 72.29 -36.23
C LYS A 5 1.63 71.69 -35.30
N THR A 6 0.69 70.96 -35.89
CA THR A 6 -0.32 70.15 -35.16
C THR A 6 0.31 68.82 -34.75
N GLY A 7 0.55 68.63 -33.47
CA GLY A 7 1.02 67.35 -32.91
C GLY A 7 -0.18 66.42 -32.67
N CYS A 8 -0.18 65.29 -33.34
CA CYS A 8 -1.16 64.22 -33.14
C CYS A 8 -0.68 63.29 -32.00
N LEU A 9 -1.37 63.35 -30.86
CA LEU A 9 -1.07 62.51 -29.71
C LEU A 9 -1.80 61.15 -29.90
N ILE A 10 -1.05 60.13 -30.27
CA ILE A 10 -1.60 58.76 -30.34
C ILE A 10 -1.62 58.14 -28.93
N LEU A 11 -2.79 58.01 -28.37
CA LEU A 11 -3.03 57.37 -27.08
C LEU A 11 -3.04 55.83 -27.32
N LEU A 12 -1.92 55.17 -27.04
CA LEU A 12 -1.83 53.70 -27.02
C LEU A 12 -2.53 53.17 -25.76
N ILE A 13 -3.79 52.74 -25.93
CA ILE A 13 -4.51 51.99 -24.88
C ILE A 13 -3.97 50.57 -24.87
N PHE A 14 -3.13 50.24 -23.87
CA PHE A 14 -2.74 48.86 -23.57
C PHE A 14 -3.95 48.15 -22.95
N PHE A 15 -4.67 47.39 -23.76
CA PHE A 15 -5.61 46.39 -23.22
C PHE A 15 -4.78 45.25 -22.64
N SER A 16 -4.51 45.31 -21.34
CA SER A 16 -4.08 44.13 -20.59
C SER A 16 -5.27 43.17 -20.53
N VAL A 17 -5.32 42.21 -21.45
CA VAL A 17 -6.21 41.07 -21.36
C VAL A 17 -5.74 40.25 -20.16
N LEU A 18 -6.32 40.51 -18.99
CA LEU A 18 -6.29 39.59 -17.86
C LEU A 18 -7.01 38.31 -18.32
N ASN A 19 -6.22 37.38 -18.85
CA ASN A 19 -6.70 36.05 -19.13
C ASN A 19 -6.87 35.32 -17.79
N CYS A 20 -7.99 35.59 -17.13
CA CYS A 20 -8.44 34.84 -15.96
C CYS A 20 -8.85 33.46 -16.47
N GLY A 21 -7.87 32.58 -16.64
CA GLY A 21 -8.08 31.21 -17.05
C GLY A 21 -9.08 30.57 -16.08
N LYS A 22 -10.30 30.26 -16.55
CA LYS A 22 -11.26 29.51 -15.76
C LYS A 22 -10.57 28.21 -15.34
N LYS A 23 -10.34 28.04 -14.03
CA LYS A 23 -9.91 26.76 -13.49
C LYS A 23 -10.85 25.69 -14.00
N SER A 24 -10.32 24.65 -14.64
CA SER A 24 -11.10 23.49 -15.04
C SER A 24 -11.75 22.87 -13.79
N LYS A 25 -13.03 22.51 -13.91
CA LYS A 25 -13.79 21.89 -12.80
C LYS A 25 -13.91 20.39 -13.09
N LEU A 26 -13.77 19.60 -12.03
CA LEU A 26 -14.09 18.17 -12.07
C LEU A 26 -15.57 17.97 -11.75
N LEU A 27 -16.17 16.99 -12.39
CA LEU A 27 -17.53 16.53 -12.08
C LEU A 27 -17.51 15.85 -10.70
N GLU A 28 -18.41 16.25 -9.83
CA GLU A 28 -18.62 15.57 -8.55
C GLU A 28 -19.30 14.21 -8.72
N GLY A 29 -19.04 13.30 -7.82
CA GLY A 29 -19.66 11.98 -7.79
C GLY A 29 -18.69 10.85 -8.17
N ASN A 30 -19.24 9.76 -8.71
CA ASN A 30 -18.50 8.53 -8.97
C ASN A 30 -17.67 8.61 -10.26
N TRP A 31 -16.46 8.06 -10.18
CA TRP A 31 -15.52 7.96 -11.28
C TRP A 31 -14.94 6.54 -11.38
N ARG A 32 -14.67 6.13 -12.60
CA ARG A 32 -13.85 4.97 -12.91
C ARG A 32 -12.50 5.42 -13.42
N GLY A 33 -11.44 5.12 -12.67
CA GLY A 33 -10.05 5.23 -13.11
C GLY A 33 -9.55 3.91 -13.69
N VAL A 34 -8.61 4.00 -14.61
CA VAL A 34 -7.90 2.84 -15.18
C VAL A 34 -6.42 3.15 -15.27
N ILE A 35 -5.61 2.29 -14.67
CA ILE A 35 -4.15 2.28 -14.84
C ILE A 35 -3.81 1.16 -15.80
N ILE A 36 -2.91 1.43 -16.75
CA ILE A 36 -2.52 0.46 -17.78
C ILE A 36 -1.14 -0.10 -17.43
N ILE A 37 -1.09 -1.38 -17.13
CA ILE A 37 0.17 -2.09 -16.92
C ILE A 37 0.55 -2.82 -18.21
N GLN A 38 1.65 -2.39 -18.82
CA GLN A 38 2.22 -3.05 -20.00
C GLN A 38 3.21 -4.11 -19.52
N THR A 39 2.87 -5.39 -19.70
CA THR A 39 3.78 -6.52 -19.42
C THR A 39 4.11 -7.21 -20.74
N ASN A 40 5.40 -7.30 -21.11
CA ASN A 40 5.84 -7.84 -22.40
C ASN A 40 5.02 -7.25 -23.57
N SER A 41 4.18 -8.06 -24.21
CA SER A 41 3.31 -7.64 -25.32
C SER A 41 1.85 -7.43 -24.92
N LEU A 42 1.50 -7.60 -23.63
CA LEU A 42 0.12 -7.56 -23.14
C LEU A 42 -0.17 -6.25 -22.41
N LYS A 43 -1.30 -5.65 -22.77
CA LYS A 43 -1.86 -4.48 -22.09
C LYS A 43 -2.89 -4.96 -21.07
N ASN A 44 -2.63 -4.72 -19.79
CA ASN A 44 -3.52 -5.04 -18.70
C ASN A 44 -4.16 -3.77 -18.13
N GLU A 45 -5.48 -3.69 -18.16
CA GLU A 45 -6.23 -2.59 -17.54
C GLU A 45 -6.53 -2.92 -16.10
N VAL A 46 -6.09 -2.06 -15.17
CA VAL A 46 -6.37 -2.13 -13.74
C VAL A 46 -7.41 -1.05 -13.42
N PRO A 47 -8.71 -1.36 -13.46
CA PRO A 47 -9.74 -0.40 -13.12
C PRO A 47 -9.87 -0.24 -11.60
N PHE A 48 -10.23 0.97 -11.18
CA PHE A 48 -10.56 1.25 -9.79
C PHE A 48 -11.66 2.31 -9.71
N SER A 49 -12.38 2.32 -8.60
CA SER A 49 -13.46 3.28 -8.36
C SER A 49 -12.98 4.38 -7.43
N PHE A 50 -13.35 5.60 -7.73
CA PHE A 50 -13.16 6.72 -6.82
C PHE A 50 -14.32 7.71 -6.91
N SER A 51 -14.49 8.54 -5.89
CA SER A 51 -15.44 9.66 -5.91
C SER A 51 -14.71 10.98 -5.78
N VAL A 52 -15.27 12.01 -6.38
CA VAL A 52 -14.80 13.40 -6.32
C VAL A 52 -15.83 14.24 -5.57
N LEU A 53 -15.37 14.95 -4.56
CA LEU A 53 -16.13 15.97 -3.82
C LEU A 53 -15.41 17.31 -3.96
N SER A 54 -16.19 18.36 -4.28
CA SER A 54 -15.69 19.75 -4.28
C SER A 54 -16.02 20.40 -2.94
N ASN A 55 -15.05 21.08 -2.36
CA ASN A 55 -15.24 21.89 -1.17
C ASN A 55 -14.66 23.29 -1.46
N GLN A 56 -15.52 24.19 -1.94
CA GLN A 56 -15.14 25.53 -2.43
C GLN A 56 -14.10 25.45 -3.56
N ASP A 57 -12.84 25.77 -3.27
CA ASP A 57 -11.73 25.74 -4.26
C ASP A 57 -10.88 24.46 -4.21
N ASN A 58 -11.18 23.54 -3.30
CA ASN A 58 -10.43 22.31 -3.09
C ASN A 58 -11.25 21.08 -3.52
N TYR A 59 -10.55 20.02 -3.84
CA TYR A 59 -11.15 18.72 -4.14
C TYR A 59 -10.66 17.67 -3.15
N THR A 60 -11.57 16.79 -2.76
CA THR A 60 -11.25 15.54 -2.07
C THR A 60 -11.59 14.39 -2.98
N ILE A 61 -10.66 13.48 -3.15
CA ILE A 61 -10.87 12.24 -3.89
C ILE A 61 -10.88 11.08 -2.89
N THR A 62 -11.88 10.21 -2.99
CA THR A 62 -11.94 9.00 -2.18
C THR A 62 -11.83 7.79 -3.09
N ILE A 63 -10.69 7.08 -3.04
CA ILE A 63 -10.52 5.79 -3.71
C ILE A 63 -11.23 4.73 -2.88
N THR A 64 -11.98 3.84 -3.53
CA THR A 64 -12.74 2.78 -2.88
C THR A 64 -12.28 1.42 -3.37
N ASN A 65 -11.96 0.52 -2.45
CA ASN A 65 -11.68 -0.89 -2.68
C ASN A 65 -12.53 -1.70 -1.67
N ALA A 66 -13.65 -2.21 -2.09
CA ALA A 66 -14.63 -2.85 -1.20
C ALA A 66 -14.97 -1.94 0.02
N GLU A 67 -14.63 -2.37 1.23
CA GLU A 67 -14.86 -1.59 2.46
C GLU A 67 -13.80 -0.50 2.70
N GLU A 68 -12.64 -0.59 2.06
CA GLU A 68 -11.57 0.38 2.22
C GLU A 68 -11.91 1.69 1.49
N LYS A 69 -11.70 2.80 2.19
CA LYS A 69 -11.82 4.15 1.64
C LYS A 69 -10.55 4.92 1.93
N ILE A 70 -9.86 5.33 0.86
CA ILE A 70 -8.62 6.09 0.93
C ILE A 70 -8.93 7.53 0.55
N GLU A 71 -8.93 8.40 1.54
CA GLU A 71 -9.18 9.82 1.36
C GLU A 71 -7.90 10.53 0.89
N VAL A 72 -7.93 11.12 -0.30
CA VAL A 72 -6.83 11.88 -0.89
C VAL A 72 -7.19 13.36 -0.85
N LYS A 73 -6.48 14.13 -0.03
CA LYS A 73 -6.68 15.59 0.17
C LYS A 73 -5.71 16.44 -0.63
N GLU A 74 -4.56 15.89 -0.99
CA GLU A 74 -3.56 16.60 -1.80
C GLU A 74 -3.92 16.51 -3.29
N VAL A 75 -4.93 17.30 -3.70
CA VAL A 75 -5.40 17.41 -5.08
C VAL A 75 -5.15 18.82 -5.57
N VAL A 76 -4.28 18.96 -6.57
CA VAL A 76 -3.87 20.28 -7.12
C VAL A 76 -4.35 20.40 -8.55
N ILE A 77 -5.11 21.45 -8.84
CA ILE A 77 -5.54 21.80 -10.20
C ILE A 77 -4.90 23.14 -10.59
N SER A 78 -4.20 23.15 -11.72
CA SER A 78 -3.64 24.36 -12.33
C SER A 78 -3.99 24.36 -13.82
N ASN A 79 -4.86 25.29 -14.24
CA ASN A 79 -5.46 25.32 -15.56
C ASN A 79 -6.19 24.00 -15.88
N ASP A 80 -5.71 23.23 -16.85
CA ASP A 80 -6.19 21.90 -17.25
C ASP A 80 -5.35 20.75 -16.69
N SER A 81 -4.35 21.02 -15.86
CA SER A 81 -3.49 20.02 -15.21
C SER A 81 -3.98 19.65 -13.84
N LEU A 82 -3.98 18.36 -13.53
CA LEU A 82 -4.39 17.77 -12.26
C LEU A 82 -3.24 16.94 -11.69
N ILE A 83 -2.93 17.12 -10.41
CA ILE A 83 -2.02 16.26 -9.65
C ILE A 83 -2.78 15.73 -8.43
N ILE A 84 -2.80 14.42 -8.28
CA ILE A 84 -3.40 13.69 -7.15
C ILE A 84 -2.27 12.97 -6.44
N LYS A 85 -1.89 13.39 -5.23
CA LYS A 85 -0.82 12.75 -4.44
C LYS A 85 -1.42 11.78 -3.45
N MET A 86 -0.94 10.54 -3.49
CA MET A 86 -1.43 9.49 -2.59
C MET A 86 -1.06 9.79 -1.13
N PRO A 87 -1.96 9.52 -0.17
CA PRO A 87 -1.62 9.59 1.24
C PRO A 87 -0.64 8.47 1.61
N VAL A 88 0.16 8.70 2.63
CA VAL A 88 1.17 7.77 3.18
C VAL A 88 2.33 7.51 2.21
N PHE A 89 2.04 7.15 0.97
CA PHE A 89 3.02 6.85 -0.08
C PHE A 89 3.40 8.09 -0.90
N LYS A 90 4.44 7.98 -1.71
CA LYS A 90 4.87 9.05 -2.62
C LYS A 90 4.19 9.03 -3.98
N ASP A 91 3.46 7.97 -4.29
CA ASP A 91 2.83 7.77 -5.59
C ASP A 91 1.84 8.90 -5.91
N GLU A 92 1.71 9.22 -7.19
CA GLU A 92 0.81 10.28 -7.65
C GLU A 92 0.23 10.00 -9.03
N ILE A 93 -0.92 10.60 -9.31
CA ILE A 93 -1.49 10.68 -10.65
C ILE A 93 -1.26 12.09 -11.17
N ARG A 94 -0.66 12.20 -12.35
CA ARG A 94 -0.57 13.44 -13.14
C ARG A 94 -1.43 13.32 -14.36
N ALA A 95 -2.45 14.15 -14.48
CA ALA A 95 -3.41 14.06 -15.56
C ALA A 95 -3.74 15.42 -16.15
N LYS A 96 -4.24 15.39 -17.38
CA LYS A 96 -4.89 16.51 -18.06
C LYS A 96 -6.40 16.34 -17.93
N ILE A 97 -7.10 17.41 -17.63
CA ILE A 97 -8.56 17.50 -17.63
C ILE A 97 -9.00 17.77 -19.07
N LEU A 98 -9.53 16.76 -19.75
CA LEU A 98 -10.04 16.89 -21.12
C LEU A 98 -11.44 17.50 -21.15
N SER A 99 -12.25 17.16 -20.16
CA SER A 99 -13.59 17.67 -19.90
C SER A 99 -13.91 17.50 -18.41
N PRO A 100 -14.98 18.12 -17.86
CA PRO A 100 -15.33 17.97 -16.45
C PRO A 100 -15.44 16.52 -15.98
N ASP A 101 -15.71 15.56 -16.89
CA ASP A 101 -15.90 14.14 -16.61
C ASP A 101 -14.83 13.24 -17.26
N SER A 102 -13.69 13.79 -17.73
CA SER A 102 -12.67 12.99 -18.43
C SER A 102 -11.25 13.44 -18.13
N LEU A 103 -10.42 12.47 -17.72
CA LEU A 103 -8.99 12.64 -17.42
C LEU A 103 -8.14 11.71 -18.27
N ILE A 104 -6.94 12.17 -18.63
CA ILE A 104 -5.90 11.34 -19.25
C ILE A 104 -4.53 11.75 -18.70
N GLY A 105 -3.65 10.79 -18.45
CA GLY A 105 -2.32 11.07 -17.89
C GLY A 105 -1.57 9.82 -17.53
N GLU A 106 -0.87 9.88 -16.40
CA GLU A 106 0.00 8.82 -15.89
C GLU A 106 -0.17 8.64 -14.39
N TYR A 107 -0.11 7.39 -13.93
CA TYR A 107 0.18 7.03 -12.55
C TYR A 107 1.69 6.87 -12.42
N ILE A 108 2.29 7.56 -11.47
CA ILE A 108 3.74 7.56 -11.22
C ILE A 108 3.99 6.81 -9.92
N HIS A 109 4.69 5.70 -10.03
CA HIS A 109 5.14 4.92 -8.87
C HIS A 109 6.56 5.31 -8.47
N PHE A 110 6.75 5.64 -7.19
CA PHE A 110 8.05 5.95 -6.60
C PHE A 110 8.50 4.80 -5.69
N GLY A 111 8.97 3.72 -6.28
CA GLY A 111 9.38 2.53 -5.56
C GLY A 111 10.69 2.67 -4.76
N SER A 112 10.96 1.71 -3.90
CA SER A 112 12.24 1.63 -3.18
C SER A 112 13.42 1.21 -4.06
N ARG A 113 13.15 0.48 -5.15
CA ARG A 113 14.17 0.00 -6.10
C ARG A 113 14.17 0.75 -7.42
N SER A 114 12.99 1.08 -7.94
CA SER A 114 12.83 1.76 -9.23
C SER A 114 11.55 2.56 -9.27
N ASN A 115 11.59 3.67 -10.00
CA ASN A 115 10.41 4.45 -10.35
C ASN A 115 9.94 4.04 -11.75
N TYR A 116 8.63 4.07 -11.97
CA TYR A 116 8.04 3.83 -13.30
C TYR A 116 6.71 4.55 -13.44
N ASN A 117 6.35 4.83 -14.70
CA ASN A 117 5.09 5.48 -15.06
C ASN A 117 4.19 4.47 -15.77
N MET A 118 2.90 4.55 -15.50
CA MET A 118 1.87 3.75 -16.16
C MET A 118 0.79 4.69 -16.72
N PRO A 119 0.38 4.54 -17.98
CA PRO A 119 -0.71 5.35 -18.54
C PRO A 119 -1.98 5.24 -17.67
N PHE A 120 -2.65 6.37 -17.51
CA PHE A 120 -3.87 6.52 -16.73
C PHE A 120 -4.94 7.24 -17.53
N TYR A 121 -6.18 6.81 -17.39
CA TYR A 121 -7.35 7.59 -17.80
C TYR A 121 -8.49 7.40 -16.80
N ALA A 122 -9.43 8.35 -16.78
CA ALA A 122 -10.62 8.22 -15.93
C ALA A 122 -11.85 8.87 -16.58
N LYS A 123 -13.02 8.33 -16.22
CA LYS A 123 -14.33 8.83 -16.66
C LYS A 123 -15.27 8.97 -15.48
N GLY A 124 -15.92 10.15 -15.39
CA GLY A 124 -16.96 10.45 -14.42
C GLY A 124 -18.30 9.83 -14.78
N ASN A 125 -19.21 9.74 -13.81
CA ASN A 125 -20.54 9.11 -13.90
C ASN A 125 -20.52 7.62 -14.28
N VAL A 126 -19.44 6.92 -13.98
CA VAL A 126 -19.29 5.48 -14.22
C VAL A 126 -19.32 4.77 -12.88
N LYS A 127 -20.21 3.79 -12.71
CA LYS A 127 -20.36 3.01 -11.48
C LYS A 127 -19.60 1.67 -11.58
N ASP A 128 -19.62 1.06 -12.76
CA ASP A 128 -19.06 -0.27 -12.95
C ASP A 128 -17.54 -0.23 -13.05
N ARG A 129 -16.87 -0.99 -12.18
CA ARG A 129 -15.42 -1.11 -12.17
C ARG A 129 -14.91 -1.84 -13.42
N PHE A 130 -15.55 -2.97 -13.78
CA PHE A 130 -15.20 -3.78 -14.95
C PHE A 130 -16.31 -3.74 -16.00
N PHE A 131 -15.95 -3.44 -17.24
CA PHE A 131 -16.83 -3.55 -18.40
C PHE A 131 -16.62 -4.93 -19.05
N ILE A 132 -17.26 -5.94 -18.51
CA ILE A 132 -17.32 -7.29 -19.07
C ILE A 132 -18.79 -7.62 -19.26
N GLY A 133 -19.10 -8.41 -20.29
CA GLY A 133 -20.48 -8.78 -20.61
C GLY A 133 -21.23 -9.26 -19.35
N GLU A 134 -22.49 -8.89 -19.24
CA GLU A 134 -23.36 -9.24 -18.09
C GLU A 134 -23.81 -10.71 -18.17
N GLU A 135 -22.85 -11.63 -18.25
CA GLU A 135 -23.17 -13.04 -18.18
C GLU A 135 -23.41 -13.43 -16.71
N LYS A 136 -24.53 -14.09 -16.48
CA LYS A 136 -24.84 -14.61 -15.13
C LYS A 136 -23.71 -15.55 -14.66
N PRO A 137 -23.17 -15.38 -13.46
CA PRO A 137 -22.15 -16.28 -12.91
C PRO A 137 -22.63 -17.74 -12.94
N GLN A 138 -21.79 -18.62 -13.46
CA GLN A 138 -22.06 -20.06 -13.50
C GLN A 138 -21.84 -20.72 -12.14
N TYR A 139 -20.93 -20.14 -11.33
CA TYR A 139 -20.55 -20.68 -10.03
C TYR A 139 -20.51 -19.59 -8.97
N ASN A 140 -20.69 -19.99 -7.70
CA ASN A 140 -20.41 -19.16 -6.54
C ASN A 140 -19.10 -19.59 -5.91
N ILE A 141 -18.12 -18.72 -5.89
CA ILE A 141 -16.76 -18.99 -5.39
C ILE A 141 -16.53 -18.47 -3.97
N THR A 142 -17.58 -18.08 -3.25
CA THR A 142 -17.46 -17.73 -1.84
C THR A 142 -16.75 -18.83 -1.05
N GLY A 143 -15.78 -18.42 -0.22
CA GLY A 143 -15.06 -19.32 0.67
C GLY A 143 -13.55 -19.19 0.58
N LYS A 144 -12.87 -20.22 1.06
CA LYS A 144 -11.41 -20.27 1.20
C LYS A 144 -10.81 -21.16 0.12
N TRP A 145 -9.74 -20.66 -0.51
CA TRP A 145 -9.11 -21.24 -1.66
C TRP A 145 -7.61 -21.39 -1.45
N GLU A 146 -7.11 -22.60 -1.48
CA GLU A 146 -5.68 -22.86 -1.53
C GLU A 146 -5.18 -22.54 -2.93
N THR A 147 -4.30 -21.55 -3.02
CA THR A 147 -3.84 -20.97 -4.27
C THR A 147 -2.36 -21.20 -4.44
N SER A 148 -1.98 -21.76 -5.59
CA SER A 148 -0.60 -21.91 -6.01
C SER A 148 -0.27 -20.82 -7.02
N VAL A 149 0.74 -20.02 -6.72
CA VAL A 149 1.30 -19.02 -7.63
C VAL A 149 2.55 -19.57 -8.28
N GLN A 150 2.72 -19.36 -9.59
CA GLN A 150 3.76 -19.95 -10.43
C GLN A 150 3.78 -21.48 -10.35
N PRO A 151 2.60 -22.16 -10.55
CA PRO A 151 2.47 -23.61 -10.36
C PRO A 151 3.43 -24.38 -11.28
N GLY A 152 4.22 -25.28 -10.67
CA GLY A 152 5.21 -26.11 -11.35
C GLY A 152 6.53 -25.43 -11.68
N GLU A 153 6.70 -24.15 -11.35
CA GLU A 153 7.95 -23.42 -11.50
C GLU A 153 8.83 -23.54 -10.23
N LYS A 154 10.11 -23.20 -10.36
CA LYS A 154 11.06 -23.28 -9.23
C LYS A 154 10.71 -22.34 -8.07
N ASP A 155 10.07 -21.26 -8.36
CA ASP A 155 9.65 -20.19 -7.45
C ASP A 155 8.16 -20.26 -7.11
N GLU A 156 7.56 -21.45 -7.25
CA GLU A 156 6.19 -21.71 -6.79
C GLU A 156 6.02 -21.40 -5.30
N TYR A 157 4.96 -20.66 -4.97
CA TYR A 157 4.59 -20.41 -3.58
C TYR A 157 3.07 -20.48 -3.35
N LYS A 158 2.70 -20.65 -2.08
CA LYS A 158 1.29 -20.81 -1.67
C LYS A 158 0.77 -19.51 -1.05
N ILE A 159 -0.46 -19.18 -1.42
CA ILE A 159 -1.28 -18.13 -0.81
C ILE A 159 -2.69 -18.69 -0.58
N ILE A 160 -3.51 -17.98 0.20
CA ILE A 160 -4.89 -18.41 0.47
C ILE A 160 -5.84 -17.33 0.02
N GLY A 161 -6.65 -17.60 -1.01
CA GLY A 161 -7.74 -16.72 -1.42
C GLY A 161 -8.91 -16.81 -0.44
N ILE A 162 -9.48 -15.68 -0.07
CA ILE A 162 -10.69 -15.57 0.75
C ILE A 162 -11.64 -14.67 0.00
N PHE A 163 -12.76 -15.23 -0.50
CA PHE A 163 -13.70 -14.53 -1.34
C PHE A 163 -15.11 -14.54 -0.78
N GLU A 164 -15.82 -13.44 -1.01
CA GLU A 164 -17.24 -13.26 -0.80
C GLU A 164 -17.88 -12.80 -2.09
N GLN A 165 -18.84 -13.59 -2.62
CA GLN A 165 -19.53 -13.31 -3.86
C GLN A 165 -21.04 -13.12 -3.63
N GLN A 166 -21.61 -12.04 -4.17
CA GLN A 166 -23.04 -11.76 -4.17
C GLN A 166 -23.47 -11.42 -5.61
N GLY A 167 -24.15 -12.36 -6.26
CA GLY A 167 -24.46 -12.21 -7.69
C GLY A 167 -23.19 -12.11 -8.53
N THR A 168 -23.07 -11.04 -9.31
CA THR A 168 -21.85 -10.73 -10.09
C THR A 168 -20.77 -10.06 -9.27
N TYR A 169 -21.11 -9.41 -8.17
CA TYR A 169 -20.13 -8.72 -7.31
C TYR A 169 -19.28 -9.71 -6.53
N ILE A 170 -17.97 -9.48 -6.49
CA ILE A 170 -17.01 -10.22 -5.69
C ILE A 170 -16.06 -9.28 -4.97
N LYS A 171 -15.74 -9.62 -3.73
CA LYS A 171 -14.68 -8.99 -2.94
C LYS A 171 -13.87 -10.04 -2.21
N GLY A 172 -12.69 -9.68 -1.74
CA GLY A 172 -11.85 -10.56 -0.96
C GLY A 172 -10.41 -10.12 -0.88
N THR A 173 -9.55 -11.06 -0.54
CA THR A 173 -8.09 -10.88 -0.51
C THR A 173 -7.39 -12.21 -0.68
N PHE A 174 -6.06 -12.16 -0.83
CA PHE A 174 -5.21 -13.34 -0.64
C PHE A 174 -4.31 -13.13 0.58
N LEU A 175 -4.23 -14.14 1.44
CA LEU A 175 -3.25 -14.22 2.52
C LEU A 175 -1.95 -14.79 1.98
N SER A 176 -0.83 -14.23 2.38
CA SER A 176 0.52 -14.74 2.12
C SER A 176 1.34 -14.78 3.42
N THR A 177 2.52 -15.39 3.37
CA THR A 177 3.44 -15.43 4.53
C THR A 177 3.99 -14.05 4.93
N SER A 178 3.94 -13.06 4.02
CA SER A 178 4.39 -11.68 4.30
C SER A 178 3.24 -10.70 4.57
N GLY A 179 1.97 -11.17 4.50
CA GLY A 179 0.79 -10.34 4.74
C GLY A 179 -0.37 -10.69 3.83
N ASP A 180 -1.05 -9.69 3.27
CA ASP A 180 -2.19 -9.89 2.39
C ASP A 180 -2.15 -8.98 1.15
N PHE A 181 -3.07 -9.24 0.21
CA PHE A 181 -3.22 -8.47 -1.03
C PHE A 181 -4.30 -7.39 -0.92
N ARG A 182 -4.49 -6.85 0.28
CA ARG A 182 -5.39 -5.74 0.54
C ARG A 182 -6.86 -6.07 0.22
N PHE A 183 -7.65 -5.06 -0.05
CA PHE A 183 -9.06 -5.17 -0.38
C PHE A 183 -9.24 -5.29 -1.89
N LEU A 184 -9.37 -6.51 -2.39
CA LEU A 184 -9.70 -6.76 -3.78
C LEU A 184 -11.21 -6.64 -3.99
N GLU A 185 -11.61 -5.98 -5.07
CA GLU A 185 -13.01 -5.80 -5.47
C GLU A 185 -13.16 -6.05 -6.95
N GLY A 186 -14.27 -6.66 -7.35
CA GLY A 186 -14.45 -6.97 -8.76
C GLY A 186 -15.76 -7.63 -9.13
N THR A 187 -15.71 -8.44 -10.17
CA THR A 187 -16.90 -9.07 -10.74
C THR A 187 -16.61 -10.48 -11.25
N VAL A 188 -17.64 -11.31 -11.17
CA VAL A 188 -17.73 -12.63 -11.81
C VAL A 188 -18.73 -12.53 -12.95
N SER A 189 -18.30 -12.89 -14.18
CA SER A 189 -19.15 -12.93 -15.37
C SER A 189 -18.98 -14.27 -16.06
N GLY A 190 -20.08 -15.01 -16.25
CA GLY A 190 -20.02 -16.37 -16.73
C GLY A 190 -19.15 -17.24 -15.83
N ASN A 191 -18.05 -17.74 -16.38
CA ASN A 191 -17.02 -18.48 -15.67
C ASN A 191 -15.72 -17.69 -15.43
N LYS A 192 -15.74 -16.35 -15.49
CA LYS A 192 -14.54 -15.52 -15.36
C LYS A 192 -14.56 -14.64 -14.11
N ILE A 193 -13.39 -14.52 -13.48
CA ILE A 193 -13.16 -13.64 -12.32
C ILE A 193 -12.30 -12.46 -12.76
N PHE A 194 -12.66 -11.27 -12.30
CA PHE A 194 -11.85 -10.07 -12.42
C PHE A 194 -11.91 -9.30 -11.10
N MET A 195 -10.76 -9.07 -10.49
CA MET A 195 -10.63 -8.27 -9.26
C MET A 195 -9.45 -7.32 -9.37
N SER A 196 -9.56 -6.14 -8.79
CA SER A 196 -8.48 -5.16 -8.73
C SER A 196 -8.42 -4.43 -7.39
N CYS A 197 -7.25 -3.85 -7.10
CA CYS A 197 -7.03 -2.96 -5.98
C CYS A 197 -6.04 -1.87 -6.39
N VAL A 198 -6.33 -0.62 -6.02
CA VAL A 198 -5.39 0.51 -6.11
C VAL A 198 -5.41 1.19 -4.75
N ASP A 199 -4.33 1.02 -3.98
CA ASP A 199 -4.26 1.45 -2.58
C ASP A 199 -3.28 2.62 -2.33
N GLY A 200 -2.76 3.22 -3.40
CA GLY A 200 -1.80 4.32 -3.33
C GLY A 200 -0.34 3.88 -3.41
N SER A 201 -0.07 2.58 -3.43
CA SER A 201 1.24 1.96 -3.71
C SER A 201 1.09 0.75 -4.64
N HIS A 202 0.11 -0.11 -4.37
CA HIS A 202 -0.20 -1.24 -5.25
C HIS A 202 -1.18 -0.87 -6.36
N THR A 203 -0.99 -1.50 -7.51
CA THR A 203 -1.91 -1.53 -8.65
C THR A 203 -2.12 -2.99 -9.03
N LEU A 204 -3.03 -3.68 -8.35
CA LEU A 204 -3.22 -5.12 -8.49
C LEU A 204 -4.37 -5.46 -9.42
N LEU A 205 -4.16 -6.44 -10.29
CA LEU A 205 -5.19 -7.07 -11.12
C LEU A 205 -5.09 -8.59 -10.98
N PHE A 206 -6.19 -9.21 -10.59
CA PHE A 206 -6.38 -10.65 -10.61
C PHE A 206 -7.48 -11.00 -11.60
N LYS A 207 -7.20 -11.93 -12.49
CA LYS A 207 -8.17 -12.50 -13.42
C LYS A 207 -7.95 -14.00 -13.55
N ALA A 208 -9.02 -14.78 -13.72
CA ALA A 208 -8.94 -16.24 -13.85
C ALA A 208 -10.21 -16.80 -14.48
N ASP A 209 -10.16 -18.08 -14.85
CA ASP A 209 -11.29 -18.87 -15.27
C ASP A 209 -11.75 -19.78 -14.10
N ILE A 210 -13.05 -19.84 -13.85
CA ILE A 210 -13.66 -20.79 -12.93
C ILE A 210 -13.99 -22.05 -13.73
N LYS A 211 -13.28 -23.14 -13.47
CA LYS A 211 -13.52 -24.41 -14.14
C LYS A 211 -14.77 -25.09 -13.61
N ASP A 212 -14.90 -25.11 -12.29
CA ASP A 212 -16.04 -25.68 -11.57
C ASP A 212 -16.15 -25.08 -10.15
N SER A 213 -17.05 -25.58 -9.31
CA SER A 213 -17.29 -25.08 -7.95
C SER A 213 -16.10 -25.25 -6.99
N THR A 214 -15.06 -25.99 -7.39
CA THR A 214 -13.91 -26.37 -6.56
C THR A 214 -12.57 -25.99 -7.18
N THR A 215 -12.53 -25.56 -8.44
CA THR A 215 -11.29 -25.35 -9.21
C THR A 215 -11.31 -24.03 -9.96
N ILE A 216 -10.26 -23.24 -9.80
CA ILE A 216 -9.96 -22.01 -10.56
C ILE A 216 -8.64 -22.24 -11.30
N GLU A 217 -8.62 -21.91 -12.60
CA GLU A 217 -7.47 -22.12 -13.48
C GLU A 217 -7.19 -20.89 -14.34
N ASN A 218 -6.08 -20.91 -15.10
CA ASN A 218 -5.68 -19.84 -16.00
C ASN A 218 -5.57 -18.47 -15.32
N GLY A 219 -5.26 -18.47 -14.03
CA GLY A 219 -5.13 -17.25 -13.24
C GLY A 219 -3.92 -16.42 -13.66
N ILE A 220 -4.11 -15.11 -13.73
CA ILE A 220 -3.06 -14.10 -13.95
C ILE A 220 -3.17 -13.07 -12.84
N LEU A 221 -2.05 -12.83 -12.16
CA LEU A 221 -1.80 -11.71 -11.27
C LEU A 221 -0.88 -10.72 -11.97
N VAL A 222 -1.24 -9.45 -11.96
CA VAL A 222 -0.40 -8.36 -12.46
C VAL A 222 -0.33 -7.27 -11.40
N GLY A 223 0.87 -6.83 -11.03
CA GLY A 223 1.09 -5.78 -10.03
C GLY A 223 1.99 -4.64 -10.49
N SER A 224 2.80 -4.85 -11.53
CA SER A 224 3.66 -3.82 -12.11
C SER A 224 4.12 -4.22 -13.52
N PRO A 225 4.79 -3.34 -14.28
CA PRO A 225 5.35 -3.70 -15.59
C PRO A 225 6.30 -4.91 -15.56
N ASN A 226 6.94 -5.14 -14.42
CA ASN A 226 7.91 -6.22 -14.24
C ASN A 226 7.40 -7.34 -13.32
N TRP A 227 6.11 -7.33 -12.95
CA TRP A 227 5.53 -8.32 -12.06
C TRP A 227 4.20 -8.84 -12.60
N GLN A 228 4.29 -10.00 -13.21
CA GLN A 228 3.15 -10.78 -13.67
C GLN A 228 3.40 -12.25 -13.34
N GLU A 229 2.42 -12.89 -12.72
CA GLU A 229 2.49 -14.28 -12.26
C GLU A 229 1.24 -15.07 -12.66
N LYS A 230 1.40 -16.37 -12.91
CA LYS A 230 0.29 -17.29 -13.11
C LYS A 230 -0.19 -17.82 -11.76
N TRP A 231 -1.46 -18.17 -11.68
CA TRP A 231 -1.99 -18.82 -10.48
C TRP A 231 -3.12 -19.80 -10.80
N VAL A 232 -3.29 -20.77 -9.92
CA VAL A 232 -4.41 -21.72 -9.90
C VAL A 232 -4.88 -21.86 -8.46
N ALA A 233 -6.16 -22.27 -8.26
CA ALA A 233 -6.66 -22.47 -6.91
C ALA A 233 -7.62 -23.66 -6.82
N VAL A 234 -7.61 -24.31 -5.67
CA VAL A 234 -8.56 -25.34 -5.28
C VAL A 234 -9.29 -24.93 -4.03
N LYS A 235 -10.60 -25.15 -3.98
CA LYS A 235 -11.41 -24.84 -2.82
C LYS A 235 -11.01 -25.73 -1.65
N ASN A 236 -10.49 -25.10 -0.58
CA ASN A 236 -10.06 -25.82 0.61
C ASN A 236 -10.39 -24.98 1.87
N PRO A 237 -11.50 -25.28 2.57
CA PRO A 237 -11.88 -24.53 3.77
C PRO A 237 -10.86 -24.66 4.92
N ASN A 238 -10.01 -25.68 4.88
CA ASN A 238 -8.98 -25.96 5.88
C ASN A 238 -7.57 -25.49 5.44
N ALA A 239 -7.44 -24.76 4.31
CA ALA A 239 -6.14 -24.26 3.88
C ALA A 239 -5.50 -23.37 4.96
N GLU A 240 -4.21 -23.58 5.25
CA GLU A 240 -3.45 -22.81 6.22
C GLU A 240 -2.07 -22.45 5.63
N LEU A 241 -1.58 -21.28 5.98
CA LEU A 241 -0.19 -20.89 5.71
C LEU A 241 0.72 -21.47 6.78
N PRO A 242 2.04 -21.56 6.51
CA PRO A 242 3.03 -21.87 7.54
C PRO A 242 2.89 -20.96 8.74
N ASN A 243 3.24 -21.46 9.93
CA ASN A 243 3.21 -20.65 11.14
C ASN A 243 4.24 -19.51 11.03
N PRO A 244 3.81 -18.24 11.06
CA PRO A 244 4.71 -17.08 10.91
C PRO A 244 5.76 -16.96 12.01
N GLU A 245 5.58 -17.61 13.17
CA GLU A 245 6.56 -17.65 14.26
C GLU A 245 7.67 -18.69 14.04
N SER A 246 7.44 -19.68 13.19
CA SER A 246 8.44 -20.71 12.86
C SER A 246 9.30 -20.39 11.63
N GLU A 247 8.92 -19.39 10.85
CA GLU A 247 9.59 -19.02 9.59
C GLU A 247 10.98 -18.40 9.81
N VAL A 248 11.13 -17.63 10.89
CA VAL A 248 12.38 -16.96 11.26
C VAL A 248 12.61 -17.10 12.76
N THR A 249 13.81 -17.52 13.14
CA THR A 249 14.19 -17.73 14.53
C THR A 249 15.47 -16.98 14.88
N VAL A 250 15.88 -17.02 16.14
CA VAL A 250 17.12 -16.42 16.62
C VAL A 250 18.25 -17.44 16.57
N ARG A 251 19.43 -17.03 16.09
CA ARG A 251 20.62 -17.88 16.06
C ARG A 251 21.09 -18.22 17.47
N PRO A 252 21.61 -19.42 17.71
CA PRO A 252 22.21 -19.77 18.98
C PRO A 252 23.31 -18.79 19.41
N GLY A 253 23.40 -18.49 20.71
CA GLY A 253 24.38 -17.58 21.28
C GLY A 253 23.94 -16.13 21.44
N TYR A 254 22.81 -15.74 20.86
CA TYR A 254 22.22 -14.42 21.09
C TYR A 254 21.18 -14.51 22.22
N HIS A 255 21.55 -14.13 23.44
CA HIS A 255 20.67 -14.12 24.63
C HIS A 255 19.97 -12.78 24.79
N THR A 256 20.73 -11.70 24.60
CA THR A 256 20.23 -10.32 24.53
C THR A 256 20.72 -9.69 23.26
N ILE A 257 20.02 -8.72 22.75
CA ILE A 257 20.43 -8.00 21.55
C ILE A 257 20.56 -6.51 21.85
N ASP A 258 21.48 -5.87 21.17
CA ASP A 258 21.57 -4.42 21.06
C ASP A 258 21.49 -4.04 19.60
N ILE A 259 20.84 -2.92 19.30
CA ILE A 259 20.79 -2.29 18.00
C ILE A 259 21.46 -0.94 18.12
N ARG A 260 22.44 -0.69 17.27
CA ARG A 260 23.16 0.58 17.20
C ARG A 260 23.01 1.15 15.82
N LEU A 261 22.11 2.10 15.68
CA LEU A 261 21.79 2.78 14.44
C LEU A 261 21.66 4.28 14.70
N ASN A 262 21.64 5.08 13.64
CA ASN A 262 21.37 6.49 13.78
C ASN A 262 19.87 6.77 13.51
N ASP A 263 19.33 7.76 14.24
CA ASP A 263 18.01 8.31 13.93
C ASP A 263 18.03 9.07 12.58
N LEU A 264 16.88 9.56 12.16
CA LEU A 264 16.75 10.30 10.90
C LEU A 264 17.50 11.65 10.90
N ASN A 265 18.00 12.13 12.06
CA ASN A 265 18.81 13.32 12.22
C ASN A 265 20.29 13.01 12.45
N ASN A 266 20.68 11.75 12.23
CA ASN A 266 22.05 11.26 12.39
C ASN A 266 22.56 11.26 13.85
N ASN A 267 21.65 11.22 14.84
CA ASN A 267 22.03 10.99 16.23
C ASN A 267 22.11 9.47 16.51
N PRO A 268 23.15 9.01 17.22
CA PRO A 268 23.25 7.59 17.56
C PRO A 268 22.15 7.16 18.52
N LEU A 269 21.61 5.96 18.32
CA LEU A 269 20.59 5.32 19.14
C LEU A 269 20.99 3.87 19.42
N SER A 270 20.82 3.45 20.65
CA SER A 270 21.06 2.09 21.14
C SER A 270 19.91 1.64 22.03
N LEU A 271 19.65 0.35 22.11
CA LEU A 271 18.73 -0.22 23.10
C LEU A 271 19.23 -0.05 24.53
N GLU A 272 20.54 0.23 24.73
CA GLU A 272 21.14 0.55 26.03
C GLU A 272 20.82 1.97 26.52
N ASP A 273 20.22 2.83 25.68
CA ASP A 273 19.83 4.17 26.08
C ASP A 273 18.73 4.11 27.13
N GLU A 274 18.75 5.04 28.10
CA GLU A 274 17.81 5.11 29.23
C GLU A 274 16.33 5.09 28.78
N ARG A 275 16.04 5.55 27.56
CA ARG A 275 14.71 5.52 26.96
C ARG A 275 14.18 4.09 26.80
N TYR A 276 15.04 3.11 26.46
CA TYR A 276 14.64 1.74 26.16
C TYR A 276 14.93 0.75 27.28
N LYS A 277 15.87 1.08 28.13
CA LYS A 277 16.34 0.22 29.21
C LYS A 277 15.20 -0.21 30.15
N GLY A 278 15.10 -1.50 30.38
CA GLY A 278 14.07 -2.07 31.25
C GLY A 278 12.65 -2.04 30.66
N LYS A 279 12.49 -1.75 29.37
CA LYS A 279 11.20 -1.72 28.69
C LYS A 279 11.01 -2.89 27.75
N VAL A 280 9.77 -3.34 27.63
CA VAL A 280 9.35 -4.22 26.53
C VAL A 280 9.43 -3.43 25.23
N THR A 281 10.19 -3.93 24.26
CA THR A 281 10.44 -3.20 23.02
C THR A 281 10.04 -4.03 21.81
N ILE A 282 9.33 -3.44 20.85
CA ILE A 282 9.09 -4.00 19.53
C ILE A 282 10.08 -3.39 18.55
N LEU A 283 10.74 -4.25 17.75
CA LEU A 283 11.47 -3.85 16.57
C LEU A 283 10.65 -4.22 15.34
N GLN A 284 10.17 -3.21 14.63
CA GLN A 284 9.40 -3.37 13.40
C GLN A 284 10.32 -3.28 12.19
N VAL A 285 10.68 -4.41 11.59
CA VAL A 285 11.48 -4.45 10.34
C VAL A 285 10.55 -4.15 9.18
N MET A 286 10.69 -2.97 8.58
CA MET A 286 9.70 -2.44 7.67
C MET A 286 10.32 -1.62 6.52
N GLY A 287 9.45 -1.14 5.60
CA GLY A 287 9.76 -0.11 4.62
C GLY A 287 8.56 0.84 4.46
N SER A 288 8.82 2.14 4.30
CA SER A 288 7.77 3.15 4.10
C SER A 288 7.02 3.01 2.77
N TRP A 289 7.50 2.15 1.89
CA TRP A 289 6.93 1.79 0.60
C TRP A 289 5.99 0.56 0.67
N CYS A 290 5.89 -0.11 1.82
CA CYS A 290 5.23 -1.40 2.00
C CYS A 290 3.81 -1.23 2.56
N PRO A 291 2.73 -1.58 1.85
CA PRO A 291 1.36 -1.43 2.33
C PRO A 291 1.02 -2.30 3.55
N ASN A 292 1.52 -3.53 3.64
CA ASN A 292 1.33 -4.36 4.83
C ASN A 292 2.04 -3.76 6.06
N CYS A 293 3.19 -3.10 5.85
CA CYS A 293 3.87 -2.34 6.90
C CYS A 293 3.07 -1.11 7.33
N MET A 294 2.35 -0.47 6.40
CA MET A 294 1.43 0.62 6.71
C MET A 294 0.31 0.17 7.64
N ASP A 295 -0.30 -0.97 7.37
CA ASP A 295 -1.38 -1.51 8.22
C ASP A 295 -0.88 -1.90 9.60
N GLU A 296 0.29 -2.54 9.69
CA GLU A 296 0.94 -2.83 10.97
C GLU A 296 1.27 -1.55 11.73
N THR A 297 1.82 -0.53 11.04
CA THR A 297 2.16 0.76 11.67
C THR A 297 0.91 1.49 12.18
N ARG A 298 -0.22 1.45 11.47
CA ARG A 298 -1.50 2.01 11.96
C ARG A 298 -1.94 1.36 13.27
N PHE A 299 -1.83 0.05 13.34
CA PHE A 299 -2.14 -0.68 14.57
C PHE A 299 -1.13 -0.37 15.66
N PHE A 300 0.15 -0.35 15.37
CA PHE A 300 1.21 -0.04 16.33
C PHE A 300 1.18 1.40 16.84
N ALA A 301 0.77 2.37 16.04
CA ALA A 301 0.58 3.75 16.48
C ALA A 301 -0.47 3.85 17.59
N GLN A 302 -1.61 3.15 17.45
CA GLN A 302 -2.64 3.06 18.47
C GLN A 302 -2.15 2.31 19.71
N LEU A 303 -1.43 1.20 19.49
CA LEU A 303 -0.85 0.40 20.57
C LEU A 303 0.16 1.22 21.38
N TYR A 304 1.04 1.96 20.70
CA TYR A 304 2.04 2.82 21.34
C TYR A 304 1.39 3.88 22.24
N ASP A 305 0.36 4.55 21.76
CA ASP A 305 -0.38 5.55 22.56
C ASP A 305 -0.99 4.94 23.84
N ASN A 306 -1.40 3.68 23.80
CA ASN A 306 -2.01 3.00 24.94
C ASN A 306 -0.98 2.43 25.94
N TYR A 307 0.26 2.13 25.52
CA TYR A 307 1.21 1.36 26.33
C TYR A 307 2.52 2.07 26.66
N LYS A 308 2.90 3.18 25.97
CA LYS A 308 4.18 3.89 26.17
C LYS A 308 4.47 4.26 27.63
N ASP A 309 3.45 4.64 28.39
CA ASP A 309 3.59 5.02 29.80
C ASP A 309 3.61 3.82 30.76
N ARG A 310 3.57 2.59 30.22
CA ARG A 310 3.58 1.33 30.96
C ARG A 310 4.89 0.54 30.78
N GLY A 311 5.96 1.19 30.33
CA GLY A 311 7.25 0.52 30.09
C GLY A 311 7.30 -0.22 28.74
N PHE A 312 6.72 0.38 27.70
CA PHE A 312 6.65 -0.16 26.36
C PHE A 312 7.23 0.83 25.33
N GLU A 313 7.99 0.32 24.37
CA GLU A 313 8.56 1.08 23.27
C GLU A 313 8.43 0.34 21.94
N ILE A 314 8.47 1.09 20.84
CA ILE A 314 8.54 0.57 19.47
C ILE A 314 9.64 1.31 18.71
N ILE A 315 10.38 0.59 17.89
CA ILE A 315 11.37 1.15 16.96
C ILE A 315 11.08 0.60 15.56
N GLY A 316 10.77 1.48 14.61
CA GLY A 316 10.66 1.15 13.20
C GLY A 316 12.04 1.10 12.55
N LEU A 317 12.46 -0.06 12.09
CA LEU A 317 13.71 -0.28 11.34
C LEU A 317 13.40 -0.24 9.85
N CYS A 318 13.60 0.93 9.23
CA CYS A 318 13.21 1.19 7.86
C CYS A 318 14.32 0.77 6.88
N PHE A 319 14.00 -0.20 6.03
CA PHE A 319 14.83 -0.61 4.90
C PHE A 319 14.27 0.03 3.63
N GLU A 320 15.03 0.95 3.06
CA GLU A 320 14.59 1.88 2.03
C GLU A 320 15.46 1.83 0.77
N SER A 321 15.39 2.86 -0.05
CA SER A 321 16.33 3.05 -1.16
C SER A 321 17.70 3.46 -0.65
N LYS A 322 18.73 3.35 -1.52
CA LYS A 322 20.11 3.78 -1.24
C LYS A 322 20.23 5.28 -0.95
N ASP A 323 19.36 6.09 -1.54
CA ASP A 323 19.35 7.54 -1.32
C ASP A 323 18.74 7.86 0.05
N PHE A 324 19.59 8.18 1.00
CA PHE A 324 19.19 8.51 2.37
C PHE A 324 18.25 9.71 2.44
N LEU A 325 18.48 10.77 1.66
CA LEU A 325 17.66 11.99 1.74
C LEU A 325 16.23 11.72 1.24
N GLN A 326 16.10 10.99 0.13
CA GLN A 326 14.79 10.58 -0.35
C GLN A 326 14.10 9.61 0.62
N SER A 327 14.85 8.69 1.20
CA SER A 327 14.36 7.72 2.18
C SER A 327 13.87 8.42 3.45
N LYS A 328 14.64 9.37 3.98
CA LYS A 328 14.23 10.20 5.12
C LYS A 328 12.89 10.90 4.85
N GLN A 329 12.74 11.56 3.70
CA GLN A 329 11.48 12.24 3.33
C GLN A 329 10.29 11.28 3.26
N ARG A 330 10.49 10.05 2.77
CA ARG A 330 9.44 9.02 2.74
C ARG A 330 9.06 8.56 4.13
N ILE A 331 10.05 8.26 4.97
CA ILE A 331 9.84 7.84 6.36
C ILE A 331 9.12 8.93 7.15
N GLU A 332 9.54 10.19 7.00
CA GLU A 332 8.90 11.33 7.68
C GLU A 332 7.45 11.50 7.24
N LYS A 333 7.16 11.42 5.93
CA LYS A 333 5.79 11.47 5.41
C LYS A 333 4.96 10.30 5.96
N PHE A 334 5.48 9.08 5.89
CA PHE A 334 4.83 7.87 6.39
C PHE A 334 4.51 7.98 7.89
N LYS A 335 5.48 8.40 8.70
CA LYS A 335 5.33 8.64 10.13
C LYS A 335 4.26 9.69 10.44
N HIS A 336 4.30 10.82 9.73
CA HIS A 336 3.35 11.91 9.87
C HIS A 336 1.93 11.48 9.51
N ASP A 337 1.74 10.90 8.32
CA ASP A 337 0.42 10.56 7.80
C ASP A 337 -0.26 9.43 8.60
N LEU A 338 0.52 8.54 9.22
CA LEU A 338 0.05 7.49 10.11
C LEU A 338 0.00 7.91 11.60
N GLN A 339 0.40 9.15 11.91
CA GLN A 339 0.46 9.69 13.28
C GLN A 339 1.27 8.80 14.24
N ALA A 340 2.29 8.10 13.72
CA ALA A 340 3.13 7.21 14.51
C ALA A 340 4.13 8.03 15.34
N LYS A 341 4.05 7.94 16.67
CA LYS A 341 4.84 8.75 17.62
C LYS A 341 6.13 8.08 18.11
N TYR A 342 6.31 6.80 17.79
CA TYR A 342 7.51 6.06 18.13
C TYR A 342 8.68 6.36 17.16
N GLU A 343 9.85 5.82 17.45
CA GLU A 343 11.06 6.09 16.69
C GLU A 343 11.12 5.31 15.38
N PHE A 344 11.62 5.97 14.32
CA PHE A 344 11.91 5.36 13.02
C PHE A 344 13.36 5.61 12.65
N LEU A 345 14.08 4.55 12.31
CA LEU A 345 15.50 4.58 11.95
C LEU A 345 15.68 4.15 10.49
N TYR A 346 16.59 4.78 9.78
CA TYR A 346 17.05 4.24 8.51
C TYR A 346 18.02 3.09 8.79
N ALA A 347 17.55 1.86 8.55
CA ALA A 347 18.29 0.63 8.88
C ALA A 347 19.12 0.06 7.72
N GLY A 348 19.01 0.66 6.51
CA GLY A 348 19.77 0.26 5.33
C GLY A 348 18.95 0.16 4.06
N GLU A 349 19.56 -0.39 3.02
CA GLU A 349 18.86 -0.65 1.75
C GLU A 349 17.90 -1.84 1.87
N VAL A 350 16.79 -1.79 1.10
CA VAL A 350 15.87 -2.91 0.97
C VAL A 350 16.57 -4.16 0.44
N GLY A 351 16.35 -5.29 1.10
CA GLY A 351 16.89 -6.58 0.67
C GLY A 351 17.24 -7.51 1.81
N LYS A 352 17.09 -8.82 1.58
CA LYS A 352 17.31 -9.86 2.57
C LYS A 352 18.71 -9.80 3.20
N ASN A 353 19.76 -9.65 2.39
CA ASN A 353 21.15 -9.61 2.87
C ASN A 353 21.42 -8.39 3.75
N ASN A 354 20.84 -7.24 3.40
CA ASN A 354 20.99 -6.01 4.18
C ASN A 354 20.31 -6.14 5.55
N VAL A 355 19.09 -6.72 5.58
CA VAL A 355 18.40 -7.02 6.84
C VAL A 355 19.25 -7.95 7.72
N LEU A 356 19.79 -9.04 7.18
CA LEU A 356 20.61 -9.99 7.93
C LEU A 356 21.97 -9.43 8.34
N THR A 357 22.49 -8.43 7.65
CA THR A 357 23.71 -7.69 8.05
C THR A 357 23.40 -6.77 9.24
N THR A 358 22.26 -6.08 9.21
CA THR A 358 21.83 -5.18 10.30
C THR A 358 21.36 -5.96 11.53
N LEU A 359 20.70 -7.12 11.31
CA LEU A 359 20.12 -7.98 12.35
C LEU A 359 20.75 -9.39 12.29
N PRO A 360 22.05 -9.54 12.61
CA PRO A 360 22.80 -10.78 12.41
C PRO A 360 22.34 -11.93 13.32
N PHE A 361 21.55 -11.64 14.32
CA PHE A 361 20.95 -12.63 15.21
C PHE A 361 19.79 -13.41 14.58
N LEU A 362 19.21 -12.95 13.46
CA LEU A 362 18.16 -13.67 12.76
C LEU A 362 18.73 -14.82 11.92
N THR A 363 18.07 -15.98 11.93
CA THR A 363 18.45 -17.13 11.10
C THR A 363 18.19 -16.91 9.63
N ASP A 364 17.11 -16.18 9.31
CA ASP A 364 16.65 -15.87 7.96
C ASP A 364 15.82 -14.57 7.94
N PHE A 365 15.41 -14.13 6.76
CA PHE A 365 14.46 -13.05 6.54
C PHE A 365 13.55 -13.41 5.36
N LYS A 366 12.23 -13.39 5.59
CA LYS A 366 11.23 -13.82 4.61
C LYS A 366 10.51 -12.68 3.92
N GLY A 367 10.35 -11.53 4.60
CA GLY A 367 9.64 -10.38 4.02
C GLY A 367 9.31 -9.27 5.02
N TYR A 368 8.77 -8.20 4.46
CA TYR A 368 8.29 -7.05 5.23
C TYR A 368 6.76 -7.12 5.39
N PRO A 369 6.22 -6.77 6.58
CA PRO A 369 6.94 -6.52 7.82
C PRO A 369 7.45 -7.80 8.47
N THR A 370 8.47 -7.68 9.32
CA THR A 370 8.85 -8.70 10.30
C THR A 370 8.97 -8.02 11.66
N THR A 371 8.25 -8.53 12.66
CA THR A 371 8.18 -7.95 13.99
C THR A 371 8.95 -8.79 15.00
N ILE A 372 9.84 -8.15 15.77
CA ILE A 372 10.67 -8.78 16.79
C ILE A 372 10.26 -8.23 18.15
N TYR A 373 9.86 -9.10 19.05
CA TYR A 373 9.41 -8.77 20.39
C TYR A 373 10.52 -9.02 21.39
N LEU A 374 10.90 -7.97 22.13
CA LEU A 374 11.93 -8.01 23.18
C LEU A 374 11.29 -7.84 24.54
N ASP A 375 11.77 -8.62 25.52
CA ASP A 375 11.42 -8.40 26.93
C ASP A 375 12.22 -7.23 27.54
N LYS A 376 12.01 -6.97 28.83
CA LYS A 376 12.68 -5.89 29.59
C LYS A 376 14.20 -6.02 29.67
N LYS A 377 14.76 -7.19 29.34
CA LYS A 377 16.20 -7.46 29.28
C LYS A 377 16.73 -7.45 27.84
N HIS A 378 15.88 -7.03 26.89
CA HIS A 378 16.14 -7.08 25.45
C HIS A 378 16.47 -8.49 24.93
N SER A 379 15.96 -9.53 25.58
CA SER A 379 15.99 -10.88 25.03
C SER A 379 14.88 -11.05 24.01
N VAL A 380 15.18 -11.67 22.85
CA VAL A 380 14.17 -11.94 21.84
C VAL A 380 13.20 -13.01 22.32
N ARG A 381 11.93 -12.66 22.41
CA ARG A 381 10.86 -13.55 22.90
C ARG A 381 10.00 -14.11 21.77
N LYS A 382 9.94 -13.41 20.65
CA LYS A 382 9.19 -13.81 19.45
C LYS A 382 9.73 -13.09 18.24
N VAL A 383 9.75 -13.78 17.09
CA VAL A 383 9.87 -13.19 15.75
C VAL A 383 8.61 -13.58 14.99
N TYR A 384 7.96 -12.62 14.37
CA TYR A 384 6.72 -12.82 13.62
C TYR A 384 6.87 -12.21 12.22
N THR A 385 6.72 -13.02 11.20
CA THR A 385 6.83 -12.58 9.81
C THR A 385 5.45 -12.30 9.21
N GLY A 386 5.31 -11.15 8.56
CA GLY A 386 4.09 -10.73 7.89
C GLY A 386 3.09 -10.05 8.83
N PHE A 387 2.04 -9.51 8.22
CA PHE A 387 0.93 -8.89 8.94
C PHE A 387 -0.36 -9.09 8.15
N SER A 388 -1.32 -9.81 8.73
CA SER A 388 -2.66 -9.93 8.16
C SER A 388 -3.44 -8.64 8.44
N GLY A 389 -3.55 -7.78 7.44
CA GLY A 389 -4.17 -6.46 7.53
C GLY A 389 -5.71 -6.49 7.58
N PRO A 390 -6.36 -5.31 7.64
CA PRO A 390 -7.81 -5.18 7.79
C PRO A 390 -8.63 -5.91 6.71
N GLY A 391 -8.10 -6.03 5.47
CA GLY A 391 -8.73 -6.76 4.36
C GLY A 391 -8.99 -8.24 4.64
N THR A 392 -8.35 -8.81 5.67
CA THR A 392 -8.47 -10.21 6.06
C THR A 392 -9.58 -10.47 7.10
N GLY A 393 -10.26 -9.40 7.59
CA GLY A 393 -11.36 -9.50 8.54
C GLY A 393 -10.97 -10.21 9.83
N LYS A 394 -11.58 -11.37 10.10
CA LYS A 394 -11.36 -12.15 11.35
C LYS A 394 -9.89 -12.52 11.62
N TYR A 395 -9.05 -12.65 10.59
CA TYR A 395 -7.63 -12.95 10.78
C TYR A 395 -6.89 -11.74 11.34
N TYR A 396 -7.22 -10.53 10.89
CA TYR A 396 -6.73 -9.29 11.46
C TYR A 396 -7.13 -9.12 12.93
N ASP A 397 -8.41 -9.38 13.27
CA ASP A 397 -8.89 -9.25 14.65
C ASP A 397 -8.23 -10.26 15.58
N LYS A 398 -8.02 -11.49 15.10
CA LYS A 398 -7.29 -12.53 15.84
C LYS A 398 -5.85 -12.10 16.08
N LEU A 399 -5.14 -11.65 15.03
CA LEU A 399 -3.74 -11.22 15.14
C LEU A 399 -3.56 -10.06 16.12
N LYS A 400 -4.43 -9.03 16.06
CA LYS A 400 -4.41 -7.92 17.04
C LYS A 400 -4.53 -8.42 18.47
N SER A 401 -5.47 -9.32 18.70
CA SER A 401 -5.71 -9.89 20.04
C SER A 401 -4.50 -10.68 20.54
N GLU A 402 -3.87 -11.48 19.68
CA GLU A 402 -2.66 -12.24 20.00
C GLU A 402 -1.48 -11.33 20.33
N ILE A 403 -1.27 -10.25 19.56
CA ILE A 403 -0.21 -9.26 19.81
C ILE A 403 -0.44 -8.56 21.14
N ILE A 404 -1.65 -8.06 21.42
CA ILE A 404 -1.99 -7.38 22.67
C ILE A 404 -1.74 -8.30 23.86
N ASN A 405 -2.25 -9.54 23.81
CA ASN A 405 -2.08 -10.52 24.89
C ASN A 405 -0.60 -10.84 25.14
N PHE A 406 0.19 -10.92 24.07
CA PHE A 406 1.62 -11.20 24.20
C PHE A 406 2.38 -10.03 24.84
N ILE A 407 2.09 -8.78 24.46
CA ILE A 407 2.67 -7.58 25.10
C ILE A 407 2.27 -7.49 26.56
N GLU A 408 0.99 -7.69 26.89
CA GLU A 408 0.51 -7.70 28.29
C GLU A 408 1.23 -8.77 29.13
N LYS A 409 1.52 -9.93 28.55
CA LYS A 409 2.33 -10.96 29.21
C LYS A 409 3.74 -10.45 29.50
N LEU A 410 4.45 -9.90 28.50
CA LEU A 410 5.82 -9.40 28.69
C LEU A 410 5.91 -8.25 29.68
N LEU A 411 4.91 -7.36 29.71
CA LEU A 411 4.86 -6.24 30.67
C LEU A 411 4.71 -6.70 32.12
N ARG A 412 4.07 -7.85 32.36
CA ARG A 412 3.90 -8.44 33.71
C ARG A 412 5.12 -9.23 34.19
N GLU A 413 5.98 -9.67 33.31
CA GLU A 413 7.23 -10.38 33.67
C GLU A 413 8.21 -9.40 34.37
N GLN A 414 9.00 -9.91 35.33
CA GLN A 414 9.99 -9.14 36.10
C GLN A 414 11.34 -9.07 35.38
#